data_e97b016e8bb648dfe7750fc616ddd1cb
#
_entry.id   e97b016e8bb648dfe7750fc616ddd1cb
#
_cell.length_a   1.000
_cell.length_b   1.000
_cell.length_c   1.000
_cell.angle_alpha   90.00
_cell.angle_beta   90.00
_cell.angle_gamma   90.00
#
_symmetry.space_group_name_H-M   'P 1'
#
loop_
_entity.id
_entity.type
_entity.pdbx_description
1 polymer ?
#
loop_
_entity_poly.entity_id
_entity_poly.type
_entity_poly.pdbx_seq_one_letter_code
_entity_poly.pdbx_strand_id
1 'polypeptide(L)'
;MKKIKLCLTIILLLSFVKLTYAQVDRTQQPKSGPIPTIDLLKPQTFKLKNGLTVLVVEDKKLPTFSVRITIDNPPTLEGKKSGLNALSNALFGEGSSNIKKEIFNEEVDYLGASISMGMSFAFANGLSKHKDRIFELLSEAALSPYFTEKELSKEKNKLITTIKGNQNNPSAIAQRAVRALTYGTNHPYGEFQTEKSIENITIDDIYLNYKKMFRPNNAYMVISGDIDFKEVRILVKKYFSKWKSSKKELA
;
A
#
# COMPACT_ATOMS: atom_id res chain seq x y z
N MET A 1 -74.80 5.29 -24.51
CA MET A 1 -73.52 6.06 -24.39
C MET A 1 -73.28 6.66 -22.98
N LYS A 2 -74.25 7.28 -22.28
CA LYS A 2 -74.02 7.87 -20.95
C LYS A 2 -73.62 6.82 -19.89
N LYS A 3 -74.23 5.61 -19.85
CA LYS A 3 -73.90 4.57 -18.86
C LYS A 3 -72.50 4.00 -19.08
N ILE A 4 -72.02 3.88 -20.31
CA ILE A 4 -70.65 3.39 -20.63
C ILE A 4 -69.60 4.41 -20.19
N LYS A 5 -69.83 5.70 -20.39
CA LYS A 5 -68.94 6.76 -19.91
C LYS A 5 -68.85 6.79 -18.38
N LEU A 6 -69.98 6.58 -17.68
CA LEU A 6 -70.02 6.50 -16.24
C LEU A 6 -69.23 5.28 -15.71
N CYS A 7 -69.40 4.12 -16.30
CA CYS A 7 -68.61 2.93 -15.92
C CYS A 7 -67.09 3.11 -16.13
N LEU A 8 -66.69 3.71 -17.26
CA LEU A 8 -65.28 4.01 -17.57
C LEU A 8 -64.66 5.01 -16.58
N THR A 9 -65.45 6.02 -16.17
CA THR A 9 -64.99 7.00 -15.15
C THR A 9 -64.83 6.38 -13.78
N ILE A 10 -65.71 5.46 -13.37
CA ILE A 10 -65.61 4.74 -12.09
C ILE A 10 -64.41 3.78 -12.09
N ILE A 11 -64.14 3.08 -13.23
CA ILE A 11 -62.95 2.20 -13.35
C ILE A 11 -61.68 3.01 -13.29
N LEU A 12 -61.62 4.20 -13.90
CA LEU A 12 -60.47 5.09 -13.85
C LEU A 12 -60.22 5.63 -12.43
N LEU A 13 -61.28 6.00 -11.70
CA LEU A 13 -61.19 6.43 -10.30
C LEU A 13 -60.72 5.30 -9.39
N LEU A 14 -61.20 4.08 -9.57
CA LEU A 14 -60.78 2.90 -8.79
C LEU A 14 -59.31 2.50 -9.05
N SER A 15 -58.78 2.77 -10.22
CA SER A 15 -57.37 2.50 -10.52
C SER A 15 -56.43 3.51 -9.82
N PHE A 16 -56.87 4.74 -9.59
CA PHE A 16 -56.09 5.74 -8.84
C PHE A 16 -55.96 5.41 -7.35
N VAL A 17 -56.95 4.75 -6.73
CA VAL A 17 -56.88 4.36 -5.32
C VAL A 17 -55.82 3.30 -5.03
N LYS A 18 -55.44 2.48 -6.02
CA LYS A 18 -54.39 1.46 -5.88
C LYS A 18 -52.99 2.04 -5.88
N LEU A 19 -52.78 3.25 -6.41
CA LEU A 19 -51.45 3.89 -6.50
C LEU A 19 -51.00 4.49 -5.15
N THR A 20 -51.91 4.73 -4.22
CA THR A 20 -51.57 5.34 -2.91
C THR A 20 -50.97 4.35 -1.91
N TYR A 21 -51.08 3.04 -2.14
CA TYR A 21 -50.52 2.02 -1.24
C TYR A 21 -49.08 1.60 -1.58
N ALA A 22 -48.51 2.16 -2.65
CA ALA A 22 -47.14 1.82 -3.09
C ALA A 22 -46.05 2.69 -2.43
N GLN A 23 -46.41 3.61 -1.57
CA GLN A 23 -45.43 4.46 -0.90
C GLN A 23 -44.85 3.71 0.31
N VAL A 24 -43.54 3.42 0.23
CA VAL A 24 -42.79 2.84 1.36
C VAL A 24 -42.87 3.83 2.53
N ASP A 25 -43.36 3.38 3.66
CA ASP A 25 -43.41 4.18 4.89
C ASP A 25 -41.94 4.40 5.37
N ARG A 26 -41.41 5.59 5.10
CA ARG A 26 -40.05 5.99 5.47
C ARG A 26 -39.94 6.44 6.93
N THR A 27 -41.05 6.46 7.68
CA THR A 27 -41.02 6.79 9.12
C THR A 27 -40.60 5.59 9.96
N GLN A 28 -40.68 4.37 9.41
CA GLN A 28 -40.25 3.16 10.06
C GLN A 28 -38.89 2.69 9.49
N GLN A 29 -37.95 2.47 10.41
CA GLN A 29 -36.68 1.89 10.04
C GLN A 29 -36.88 0.45 9.49
N PRO A 30 -36.30 0.09 8.34
CA PRO A 30 -36.36 -1.29 7.85
C PRO A 30 -35.89 -2.28 8.90
N LYS A 31 -36.59 -3.38 9.06
CA LYS A 31 -36.14 -4.46 9.95
C LYS A 31 -34.79 -4.97 9.46
N SER A 32 -33.85 -5.15 10.39
CA SER A 32 -32.55 -5.76 10.10
C SER A 32 -32.74 -7.10 9.40
N GLY A 33 -32.08 -7.29 8.28
CA GLY A 33 -31.99 -8.61 7.64
C GLY A 33 -31.23 -9.61 8.51
N PRO A 34 -31.21 -10.88 8.16
CA PRO A 34 -30.37 -11.86 8.86
C PRO A 34 -28.89 -11.43 8.73
N ILE A 35 -28.13 -11.66 9.82
CA ILE A 35 -26.70 -11.36 9.84
C ILE A 35 -26.04 -12.14 8.69
N PRO A 36 -25.32 -11.47 7.77
CA PRO A 36 -24.65 -12.15 6.68
C PRO A 36 -23.56 -13.10 7.23
N THR A 37 -23.59 -14.34 6.81
CA THR A 37 -22.47 -15.26 7.06
C THR A 37 -21.31 -14.89 6.15
N ILE A 38 -20.19 -14.49 6.76
CA ILE A 38 -18.96 -14.17 6.02
C ILE A 38 -18.14 -15.46 5.92
N ASP A 39 -18.04 -16.02 4.72
CA ASP A 39 -17.13 -17.13 4.45
C ASP A 39 -15.81 -16.57 3.90
N LEU A 40 -14.80 -16.55 4.76
CA LEU A 40 -13.47 -16.05 4.40
C LEU A 40 -12.65 -17.17 3.76
N LEU A 41 -12.14 -16.91 2.56
CA LEU A 41 -11.18 -17.79 1.89
C LEU A 41 -9.95 -17.98 2.79
N LYS A 42 -9.62 -19.23 3.09
CA LYS A 42 -8.43 -19.56 3.90
C LYS A 42 -7.17 -19.45 3.04
N PRO A 43 -6.17 -18.65 3.43
CA PRO A 43 -4.94 -18.52 2.66
C PRO A 43 -4.12 -19.82 2.73
N GLN A 44 -3.53 -20.21 1.61
CA GLN A 44 -2.49 -21.22 1.57
C GLN A 44 -1.15 -20.55 1.89
N THR A 45 -0.32 -21.19 2.72
CA THR A 45 0.90 -20.55 3.24
C THR A 45 2.13 -21.41 2.99
N PHE A 46 3.26 -20.77 2.68
CA PHE A 46 4.58 -21.38 2.67
C PHE A 46 5.66 -20.39 3.11
N LYS A 47 6.85 -20.88 3.43
CA LYS A 47 7.99 -20.06 3.85
C LYS A 47 9.23 -20.38 3.00
N LEU A 48 9.93 -19.33 2.57
CA LEU A 48 11.23 -19.47 1.91
C LEU A 48 12.35 -19.70 2.94
N LYS A 49 13.47 -20.25 2.49
CA LYS A 49 14.66 -20.46 3.35
C LYS A 49 15.25 -19.18 3.93
N ASN A 50 15.06 -18.03 3.25
CA ASN A 50 15.49 -16.71 3.71
C ASN A 50 14.56 -16.08 4.77
N GLY A 51 13.48 -16.77 5.16
CA GLY A 51 12.57 -16.34 6.20
C GLY A 51 11.29 -15.67 5.70
N LEU A 52 11.16 -15.32 4.41
CA LEU A 52 9.95 -14.74 3.85
C LEU A 52 8.76 -15.68 4.01
N THR A 53 7.71 -15.22 4.67
CA THR A 53 6.43 -15.94 4.80
C THR A 53 5.48 -15.47 3.69
N VAL A 54 4.90 -16.42 2.96
CA VAL A 54 4.04 -16.13 1.80
C VAL A 54 2.66 -16.72 2.04
N LEU A 55 1.64 -15.88 1.86
CA LEU A 55 0.22 -16.22 1.95
C LEU A 55 -0.43 -16.03 0.58
N VAL A 56 -1.19 -16.99 0.12
CA VAL A 56 -1.85 -16.98 -1.19
C VAL A 56 -3.33 -17.19 -1.04
N VAL A 57 -4.13 -16.31 -1.64
CA VAL A 57 -5.58 -16.43 -1.74
C VAL A 57 -5.96 -16.44 -3.22
N GLU A 58 -6.37 -17.60 -3.73
CA GLU A 58 -6.81 -17.76 -5.11
C GLU A 58 -8.24 -17.22 -5.26
N ASP A 59 -8.44 -16.22 -6.14
CA ASP A 59 -9.75 -15.71 -6.55
C ASP A 59 -9.75 -15.44 -8.05
N LYS A 60 -10.37 -16.35 -8.81
CA LYS A 60 -10.39 -16.35 -10.29
C LYS A 60 -11.55 -15.57 -10.88
N LYS A 61 -12.26 -14.73 -10.10
CA LYS A 61 -13.39 -13.94 -10.59
C LYS A 61 -13.01 -12.88 -11.61
N LEU A 62 -11.82 -12.29 -11.45
CA LEU A 62 -11.27 -11.29 -12.38
C LEU A 62 -9.87 -11.72 -12.81
N PRO A 63 -9.45 -11.47 -14.06
CA PRO A 63 -8.14 -11.86 -14.59
C PRO A 63 -7.03 -10.91 -14.09
N THR A 64 -7.03 -10.61 -12.80
CA THR A 64 -6.08 -9.70 -12.15
C THR A 64 -5.52 -10.34 -10.88
N PHE A 65 -4.34 -9.91 -10.50
CA PHE A 65 -3.73 -10.31 -9.24
C PHE A 65 -3.06 -9.11 -8.55
N SER A 66 -2.79 -9.28 -7.27
CA SER A 66 -2.00 -8.34 -6.48
C SER A 66 -0.97 -9.08 -5.62
N VAL A 67 0.17 -8.42 -5.42
CA VAL A 67 1.23 -8.85 -4.50
C VAL A 67 1.48 -7.72 -3.53
N ARG A 68 1.43 -8.00 -2.24
CA ARG A 68 1.82 -7.07 -1.19
C ARG A 68 2.86 -7.69 -0.29
N ILE A 69 4.01 -7.06 -0.21
CA ILE A 69 5.04 -7.35 0.80
C ILE A 69 4.83 -6.33 1.93
N THR A 70 4.74 -6.79 3.15
CA THR A 70 4.73 -5.95 4.35
C THR A 70 5.91 -6.37 5.21
N ILE A 71 6.68 -5.38 5.69
CA ILE A 71 7.85 -5.61 6.52
C ILE A 71 7.52 -5.08 7.91
N ASP A 72 7.53 -5.96 8.88
CA ASP A 72 7.22 -5.65 10.29
C ASP A 72 8.49 -5.21 11.02
N ASN A 73 8.82 -3.94 10.84
CA ASN A 73 9.93 -3.31 11.52
C ASN A 73 9.41 -2.45 12.67
N PRO A 74 10.03 -2.52 13.87
CA PRO A 74 9.71 -1.60 14.94
C PRO A 74 10.14 -0.17 14.57
N PRO A 75 9.47 0.86 15.11
CA PRO A 75 9.92 2.23 14.98
C PRO A 75 11.33 2.39 15.55
N THR A 76 12.21 3.10 14.83
CA THR A 76 13.60 3.32 15.24
C THR A 76 13.89 4.80 15.39
N LEU A 77 14.64 5.15 16.46
CA LEU A 77 15.14 6.50 16.67
C LEU A 77 16.21 6.82 15.62
N GLU A 78 16.05 7.92 14.90
CA GLU A 78 16.96 8.38 13.84
C GLU A 78 17.96 9.43 14.36
N GLY A 79 17.63 10.14 15.44
CA GLY A 79 18.47 11.08 16.15
C GLY A 79 19.00 12.22 15.27
N LYS A 80 20.33 12.32 15.14
CA LYS A 80 20.98 13.37 14.32
C LYS A 80 20.63 13.29 12.82
N LYS A 81 20.03 12.21 12.37
CA LYS A 81 19.59 11.94 10.99
C LYS A 81 18.07 11.78 10.89
N SER A 82 17.33 12.44 11.79
CA SER A 82 15.86 12.43 11.76
C SER A 82 15.35 12.91 10.40
N GLY A 83 14.56 12.08 9.73
CA GLY A 83 14.15 12.19 8.33
C GLY A 83 14.78 11.15 7.40
N LEU A 84 15.65 10.27 7.91
CA LEU A 84 16.29 9.21 7.12
C LEU A 84 15.25 8.26 6.53
N ASN A 85 14.27 7.81 7.32
CA ASN A 85 13.20 6.96 6.81
C ASN A 85 12.32 7.67 5.78
N ALA A 86 12.04 8.96 5.98
CA ALA A 86 11.26 9.75 5.03
C ALA A 86 11.97 9.86 3.68
N LEU A 87 13.27 10.21 3.67
CA LEU A 87 14.07 10.27 2.44
C LEU A 87 14.26 8.90 1.80
N SER A 88 14.50 7.86 2.61
CA SER A 88 14.60 6.49 2.10
C SER A 88 13.31 6.03 1.41
N ASN A 89 12.15 6.35 1.98
CA ASN A 89 10.86 6.05 1.34
C ASN A 89 10.67 6.82 0.03
N ALA A 90 11.05 8.11 0.00
CA ALA A 90 10.91 8.95 -1.19
C ALA A 90 11.79 8.51 -2.36
N LEU A 91 12.93 7.88 -2.06
CA LEU A 91 13.88 7.39 -3.07
C LEU A 91 13.61 5.95 -3.52
N PHE A 92 12.81 5.19 -2.75
CA PHE A 92 12.64 3.78 -3.01
C PHE A 92 11.58 3.52 -4.10
N GLY A 93 11.87 2.60 -5.02
CA GLY A 93 10.95 2.22 -6.09
C GLY A 93 11.09 3.03 -7.38
N GLU A 94 12.09 3.89 -7.47
CA GLU A 94 12.35 4.73 -8.65
C GLU A 94 13.26 4.03 -9.69
N GLY A 95 12.98 2.77 -10.04
CA GLY A 95 13.80 1.93 -10.91
C GLY A 95 14.75 1.01 -10.14
N SER A 96 15.69 0.40 -10.84
CA SER A 96 16.68 -0.52 -10.26
C SER A 96 18.07 -0.24 -10.81
N SER A 97 19.08 -0.92 -10.25
CA SER A 97 20.45 -0.86 -10.80
C SER A 97 20.55 -1.46 -12.22
N ASN A 98 19.59 -2.28 -12.63
CA ASN A 98 19.57 -2.97 -13.91
C ASN A 98 18.62 -2.32 -14.93
N ILE A 99 17.58 -1.60 -14.47
CA ILE A 99 16.55 -0.98 -15.31
C ILE A 99 16.43 0.49 -14.93
N LYS A 100 16.72 1.39 -15.90
CA LYS A 100 16.56 2.83 -15.69
C LYS A 100 15.12 3.18 -15.36
N LYS A 101 14.91 4.21 -14.53
CA LYS A 101 13.61 4.67 -14.08
C LYS A 101 12.61 4.89 -15.22
N GLU A 102 13.02 5.56 -16.26
CA GLU A 102 12.15 5.89 -17.41
C GLU A 102 11.66 4.62 -18.09
N ILE A 103 12.58 3.66 -18.36
CA ILE A 103 12.24 2.37 -18.98
C ILE A 103 11.37 1.53 -18.05
N PHE A 104 11.66 1.54 -16.75
CA PHE A 104 10.86 0.83 -15.75
C PHE A 104 9.41 1.34 -15.72
N ASN A 105 9.21 2.65 -15.67
CA ASN A 105 7.89 3.26 -15.63
C ASN A 105 7.12 3.02 -16.94
N GLU A 106 7.76 3.20 -18.09
CA GLU A 106 7.17 2.94 -19.40
C GLU A 106 6.69 1.49 -19.53
N GLU A 107 7.47 0.54 -19.02
CA GLU A 107 7.10 -0.87 -19.06
C GLU A 107 5.95 -1.20 -18.09
N VAL A 108 5.95 -0.64 -16.87
CA VAL A 108 4.86 -0.78 -15.90
C VAL A 108 3.56 -0.26 -16.49
N ASP A 109 3.59 0.91 -17.14
CA ASP A 109 2.43 1.53 -17.80
C ASP A 109 1.95 0.67 -18.99
N TYR A 110 2.87 0.17 -19.82
CA TYR A 110 2.54 -0.72 -20.95
C TYR A 110 1.86 -2.01 -20.50
N LEU A 111 2.26 -2.57 -19.36
CA LEU A 111 1.64 -3.77 -18.80
C LEU A 111 0.28 -3.49 -18.12
N GLY A 112 -0.13 -2.22 -18.00
CA GLY A 112 -1.31 -1.81 -17.21
C GLY A 112 -1.17 -2.22 -15.74
N ALA A 113 0.05 -2.22 -15.23
CA ALA A 113 0.38 -2.58 -13.87
C ALA A 113 0.55 -1.34 -12.98
N SER A 114 0.54 -1.55 -11.67
CA SER A 114 1.02 -0.56 -10.72
C SER A 114 2.05 -1.21 -9.81
N ILE A 115 3.19 -0.54 -9.64
CA ILE A 115 4.24 -0.97 -8.71
C ILE A 115 4.56 0.22 -7.81
N SER A 116 4.52 0.01 -6.49
CA SER A 116 4.87 1.03 -5.50
C SER A 116 5.57 0.38 -4.32
N MET A 117 6.48 1.11 -3.70
CA MET A 117 7.21 0.57 -2.57
C MET A 117 7.73 1.65 -1.62
N GLY A 118 8.11 1.21 -0.43
CA GLY A 118 8.75 1.99 0.60
C GLY A 118 9.53 1.08 1.54
N MET A 119 10.11 1.62 2.58
CA MET A 119 10.96 0.85 3.51
C MET A 119 10.21 -0.23 4.29
N SER A 120 8.89 -0.12 4.42
CA SER A 120 8.03 -1.07 5.14
C SER A 120 7.10 -1.88 4.24
N PHE A 121 7.08 -1.61 2.93
CA PHE A 121 6.20 -2.33 2.01
C PHE A 121 6.72 -2.33 0.57
N ALA A 122 6.26 -3.32 -0.20
CA ALA A 122 6.26 -3.28 -1.66
C ALA A 122 4.93 -3.82 -2.17
N PHE A 123 4.40 -3.23 -3.22
CA PHE A 123 3.11 -3.58 -3.79
C PHE A 123 3.18 -3.63 -5.31
N ALA A 124 2.53 -4.63 -5.89
CA ALA A 124 2.30 -4.70 -7.32
C ALA A 124 0.91 -5.27 -7.60
N ASN A 125 0.27 -4.78 -8.65
CA ASN A 125 -0.94 -5.38 -9.21
C ASN A 125 -0.93 -5.28 -10.73
N GLY A 126 -1.76 -6.10 -11.37
CA GLY A 126 -1.92 -6.07 -12.82
C GLY A 126 -2.69 -7.27 -13.34
N LEU A 127 -2.69 -7.43 -14.67
CA LEU A 127 -3.36 -8.55 -15.33
C LEU A 127 -2.58 -9.85 -15.13
N SER A 128 -3.30 -10.95 -14.84
CA SER A 128 -2.71 -12.27 -14.56
C SER A 128 -1.85 -12.81 -15.70
N LYS A 129 -2.14 -12.45 -16.95
CA LYS A 129 -1.33 -12.84 -18.12
C LYS A 129 0.10 -12.27 -18.08
N HIS A 130 0.35 -11.19 -17.34
CA HIS A 130 1.64 -10.52 -17.22
C HIS A 130 2.36 -10.79 -15.88
N LYS A 131 1.86 -11.73 -15.07
CA LYS A 131 2.34 -12.00 -13.71
C LYS A 131 3.84 -12.24 -13.62
N ASP A 132 4.43 -13.06 -14.49
CA ASP A 132 5.88 -13.35 -14.44
C ASP A 132 6.70 -12.05 -14.57
N ARG A 133 6.36 -11.19 -15.54
CA ARG A 133 7.08 -9.93 -15.75
C ARG A 133 6.84 -8.92 -14.63
N ILE A 134 5.62 -8.84 -14.08
CA ILE A 134 5.30 -7.96 -12.95
C ILE A 134 6.07 -8.42 -11.68
N PHE A 135 6.18 -9.72 -11.43
CA PHE A 135 7.01 -10.26 -10.35
C PHE A 135 8.50 -9.94 -10.54
N GLU A 136 8.98 -10.01 -11.76
CA GLU A 136 10.35 -9.65 -12.10
C GLU A 136 10.62 -8.16 -11.82
N LEU A 137 9.79 -7.25 -12.35
CA LEU A 137 9.91 -5.81 -12.13
C LEU A 137 9.82 -5.46 -10.64
N LEU A 138 8.86 -6.06 -9.91
CA LEU A 138 8.74 -5.87 -8.46
C LEU A 138 10.02 -6.30 -7.73
N SER A 139 10.58 -7.46 -8.10
CA SER A 139 11.79 -7.96 -7.48
C SER A 139 13.02 -7.12 -7.82
N GLU A 140 13.15 -6.66 -9.06
CA GLU A 140 14.22 -5.77 -9.50
C GLU A 140 14.22 -4.47 -8.68
N ALA A 141 13.09 -3.77 -8.64
CA ALA A 141 12.98 -2.53 -7.90
C ALA A 141 13.14 -2.72 -6.38
N ALA A 142 12.65 -3.85 -5.84
CA ALA A 142 12.73 -4.15 -4.41
C ALA A 142 14.11 -4.61 -3.95
N LEU A 143 14.82 -5.42 -4.74
CA LEU A 143 16.06 -6.10 -4.30
C LEU A 143 17.34 -5.49 -4.87
N SER A 144 17.22 -4.69 -5.91
CA SER A 144 18.34 -4.02 -6.58
C SER A 144 18.09 -2.51 -6.72
N PRO A 145 17.70 -1.80 -5.64
CA PRO A 145 17.36 -0.38 -5.73
C PRO A 145 18.59 0.44 -6.17
N TYR A 146 18.33 1.50 -6.91
CA TYR A 146 19.36 2.44 -7.37
C TYR A 146 19.06 3.83 -6.82
N PHE A 147 19.79 4.22 -5.78
CA PHE A 147 19.71 5.55 -5.19
C PHE A 147 20.81 6.44 -5.73
N THR A 148 20.48 7.69 -6.11
CA THR A 148 21.44 8.65 -6.66
C THR A 148 21.54 9.90 -5.80
N GLU A 149 22.71 10.54 -5.77
CA GLU A 149 22.90 11.85 -5.11
C GLU A 149 21.98 12.93 -5.69
N LYS A 150 21.72 12.88 -6.99
CA LYS A 150 20.83 13.82 -7.66
C LYS A 150 19.40 13.75 -7.10
N GLU A 151 18.83 12.55 -6.99
CA GLU A 151 17.48 12.36 -6.44
C GLU A 151 17.46 12.62 -4.94
N LEU A 152 18.50 12.22 -4.20
CA LEU A 152 18.64 12.54 -2.77
C LEU A 152 18.62 14.05 -2.54
N SER A 153 19.40 14.82 -3.30
CA SER A 153 19.44 16.28 -3.21
C SER A 153 18.06 16.90 -3.49
N LYS A 154 17.36 16.41 -4.51
CA LYS A 154 16.01 16.86 -4.84
C LYS A 154 15.00 16.58 -3.71
N GLU A 155 15.00 15.37 -3.15
CA GLU A 155 14.08 15.02 -2.07
C GLU A 155 14.43 15.73 -0.75
N LYS A 156 15.72 15.96 -0.44
CA LYS A 156 16.14 16.83 0.67
C LYS A 156 15.56 18.24 0.53
N ASN A 157 15.70 18.86 -0.64
CA ASN A 157 15.18 20.21 -0.88
C ASN A 157 13.66 20.29 -0.69
N LYS A 158 12.91 19.31 -1.18
CA LYS A 158 11.45 19.23 -0.95
C LYS A 158 11.12 19.12 0.54
N LEU A 159 11.82 18.23 1.26
CA LEU A 159 11.57 18.01 2.69
C LEU A 159 11.94 19.25 3.50
N ILE A 160 13.06 19.90 3.23
CA ILE A 160 13.46 21.17 3.86
C ILE A 160 12.42 22.26 3.60
N THR A 161 11.92 22.39 2.36
CA THR A 161 10.85 23.34 2.01
C THR A 161 9.59 23.07 2.84
N THR A 162 9.21 21.80 2.99
CA THR A 162 8.07 21.40 3.83
C THR A 162 8.31 21.73 5.30
N ILE A 163 9.51 21.50 5.83
CA ILE A 163 9.89 21.85 7.22
C ILE A 163 9.74 23.37 7.42
N LYS A 164 10.28 24.19 6.50
CA LYS A 164 10.17 25.65 6.56
C LYS A 164 8.71 26.13 6.52
N GLY A 165 7.91 25.59 5.62
CA GLY A 165 6.48 25.91 5.54
C GLY A 165 5.72 25.60 6.83
N ASN A 166 6.10 24.52 7.50
CA ASN A 166 5.48 24.08 8.76
C ASN A 166 5.91 24.90 9.98
N GLN A 167 6.97 25.72 9.91
CA GLN A 167 7.42 26.55 11.03
C GLN A 167 6.38 27.58 11.48
N ASN A 168 5.56 28.07 10.55
CA ASN A 168 4.51 29.05 10.79
C ASN A 168 3.10 28.46 10.78
N ASN A 169 2.97 27.11 10.75
CA ASN A 169 1.69 26.43 10.76
C ASN A 169 1.33 26.00 12.20
N PRO A 170 0.28 26.63 12.83
CA PRO A 170 -0.09 26.33 14.20
C PRO A 170 -0.39 24.87 14.48
N SER A 171 -1.06 24.18 13.52
CA SER A 171 -1.40 22.75 13.65
C SER A 171 -0.15 21.88 13.63
N ALA A 172 0.81 22.16 12.77
CA ALA A 172 2.08 21.43 12.71
C ALA A 172 2.91 21.62 13.99
N ILE A 173 2.94 22.85 14.51
CA ILE A 173 3.61 23.18 15.78
C ILE A 173 2.95 22.43 16.93
N ALA A 174 1.62 22.48 17.04
CA ALA A 174 0.88 21.79 18.08
C ALA A 174 1.11 20.27 18.05
N GLN A 175 1.03 19.62 16.87
CA GLN A 175 1.30 18.19 16.73
C GLN A 175 2.71 17.82 17.16
N ARG A 176 3.71 18.62 16.77
CA ARG A 176 5.09 18.38 17.17
C ARG A 176 5.26 18.51 18.69
N ALA A 177 4.68 19.54 19.29
CA ALA A 177 4.71 19.74 20.74
C ALA A 177 4.04 18.58 21.49
N VAL A 178 2.86 18.15 21.07
CA VAL A 178 2.15 17.01 21.68
C VAL A 178 2.98 15.74 21.63
N ARG A 179 3.57 15.40 20.47
CA ARG A 179 4.42 14.21 20.34
C ARG A 179 5.65 14.29 21.25
N ALA A 180 6.35 15.43 21.27
CA ALA A 180 7.52 15.62 22.10
C ALA A 180 7.19 15.57 23.60
N LEU A 181 6.06 16.11 24.02
CA LEU A 181 5.60 16.06 25.41
C LEU A 181 5.13 14.65 25.83
N THR A 182 4.49 13.92 24.91
CA THR A 182 3.96 12.58 25.22
C THR A 182 5.06 11.53 25.28
N TYR A 183 6.01 11.55 24.33
CA TYR A 183 6.99 10.48 24.16
C TYR A 183 8.43 10.90 24.53
N GLY A 184 8.69 12.21 24.64
CA GLY A 184 10.06 12.73 24.74
C GLY A 184 10.76 12.80 23.38
N THR A 185 11.72 13.74 23.25
CA THR A 185 12.45 13.95 21.98
C THR A 185 13.46 12.85 21.63
N ASN A 186 13.78 11.97 22.59
CA ASN A 186 14.66 10.81 22.39
C ASN A 186 13.87 9.51 22.13
N HIS A 187 12.68 9.61 21.60
CA HIS A 187 11.80 8.49 21.25
C HIS A 187 11.39 8.58 19.78
N PRO A 188 11.25 7.47 19.05
CA PRO A 188 10.90 7.47 17.61
C PRO A 188 9.63 8.26 17.28
N TYR A 189 8.66 8.31 18.19
CA TYR A 189 7.40 9.05 18.00
C TYR A 189 7.47 10.52 18.42
N GLY A 190 8.47 10.89 19.22
CA GLY A 190 8.62 12.24 19.76
C GLY A 190 9.75 13.04 19.10
N GLU A 191 10.66 12.39 18.38
CA GLU A 191 11.68 13.10 17.59
C GLU A 191 11.06 13.85 16.41
N PHE A 192 11.71 14.89 15.94
CA PHE A 192 11.27 15.69 14.82
C PHE A 192 12.42 16.05 13.88
N GLN A 193 12.06 16.19 12.63
CA GLN A 193 13.00 16.54 11.56
C GLN A 193 13.37 18.02 11.62
N THR A 194 14.64 18.31 11.35
CA THR A 194 15.19 19.66 11.24
C THR A 194 15.96 19.79 9.92
N GLU A 195 16.18 21.01 9.42
CA GLU A 195 17.02 21.24 8.24
C GLU A 195 18.39 20.56 8.43
N LYS A 196 19.03 20.79 9.59
CA LYS A 196 20.32 20.20 9.92
C LYS A 196 20.31 18.67 9.93
N SER A 197 19.25 18.04 10.45
CA SER A 197 19.16 16.57 10.44
C SER A 197 19.03 16.02 9.03
N ILE A 198 18.28 16.70 8.15
CA ILE A 198 18.13 16.34 6.74
C ILE A 198 19.44 16.52 5.97
N GLU A 199 20.14 17.64 6.18
CA GLU A 199 21.43 17.91 5.53
C GLU A 199 22.50 16.86 5.88
N ASN A 200 22.49 16.34 7.10
CA ASN A 200 23.43 15.33 7.59
C ASN A 200 23.25 13.93 6.95
N ILE A 201 22.15 13.68 6.24
CA ILE A 201 21.87 12.38 5.62
C ILE A 201 22.66 12.25 4.32
N THR A 202 23.39 11.17 4.16
CA THR A 202 24.18 10.85 2.95
C THR A 202 23.52 9.71 2.16
N ILE A 203 23.97 9.51 0.93
CA ILE A 203 23.51 8.38 0.11
C ILE A 203 23.89 7.04 0.74
N ASP A 204 25.02 6.96 1.42
CA ASP A 204 25.43 5.75 2.14
C ASP A 204 24.47 5.43 3.30
N ASP A 205 23.93 6.46 3.97
CA ASP A 205 22.92 6.26 4.99
C ASP A 205 21.64 5.66 4.43
N ILE A 206 21.23 6.11 3.25
CA ILE A 206 20.06 5.55 2.55
C ILE A 206 20.28 4.06 2.23
N TYR A 207 21.45 3.70 1.66
CA TYR A 207 21.80 2.30 1.40
C TYR A 207 21.91 1.45 2.68
N LEU A 208 22.46 1.99 3.75
CA LEU A 208 22.54 1.31 5.05
C LEU A 208 21.15 1.11 5.66
N ASN A 209 20.28 2.14 5.57
CA ASN A 209 18.90 2.05 6.04
C ASN A 209 18.11 1.00 5.25
N TYR A 210 18.22 1.00 3.92
CA TYR A 210 17.62 -0.04 3.08
C TYR A 210 18.09 -1.44 3.53
N LYS A 211 19.40 -1.67 3.65
CA LYS A 211 19.95 -2.96 4.08
C LYS A 211 19.51 -3.34 5.51
N LYS A 212 19.27 -2.37 6.38
CA LYS A 212 18.80 -2.58 7.74
C LYS A 212 17.32 -2.91 7.79
N MET A 213 16.48 -2.20 7.05
CA MET A 213 15.02 -2.22 7.17
C MET A 213 14.35 -3.21 6.21
N PHE A 214 14.85 -3.33 4.97
CA PHE A 214 14.19 -4.13 3.93
C PHE A 214 14.72 -5.57 3.92
N ARG A 215 14.09 -6.45 4.75
CA ARG A 215 14.56 -7.83 4.99
C ARG A 215 13.45 -8.85 4.94
N PRO A 216 13.72 -10.07 4.39
CA PRO A 216 12.70 -11.11 4.22
C PRO A 216 12.29 -11.81 5.53
N ASN A 217 13.16 -11.85 6.53
CA ASN A 217 12.87 -12.57 7.78
C ASN A 217 11.84 -11.87 8.69
N ASN A 218 11.59 -10.58 8.45
CA ASN A 218 10.51 -9.80 9.09
C ASN A 218 9.40 -9.47 8.11
N ALA A 219 9.34 -10.15 6.93
CA ALA A 219 8.42 -9.81 5.88
C ALA A 219 7.35 -10.89 5.66
N TYR A 220 6.17 -10.41 5.34
CA TYR A 220 5.04 -11.21 4.86
C TYR A 220 4.71 -10.78 3.44
N MET A 221 4.56 -11.76 2.54
CA MET A 221 4.10 -11.51 1.18
C MET A 221 2.70 -12.10 1.03
N VAL A 222 1.72 -11.26 0.77
CA VAL A 222 0.34 -11.66 0.49
C VAL A 222 0.10 -11.54 -1.00
N ILE A 223 -0.39 -12.60 -1.61
CA ILE A 223 -0.72 -12.66 -3.04
C ILE A 223 -2.18 -13.06 -3.16
N SER A 224 -2.95 -12.31 -3.90
CA SER A 224 -4.37 -12.60 -4.12
C SER A 224 -4.79 -12.32 -5.56
N GLY A 225 -5.78 -13.06 -6.06
CA GLY A 225 -6.36 -12.91 -7.37
C GLY A 225 -6.29 -14.17 -8.24
N ASP A 226 -6.32 -13.97 -9.55
CA ASP A 226 -6.28 -15.06 -10.55
C ASP A 226 -4.84 -15.57 -10.73
N ILE A 227 -4.42 -16.37 -9.77
CA ILE A 227 -3.09 -16.97 -9.71
C ILE A 227 -3.15 -18.27 -8.91
N ASP A 228 -2.46 -19.31 -9.37
CA ASP A 228 -2.44 -20.62 -8.71
C ASP A 228 -1.31 -20.71 -7.66
N PHE A 229 -1.59 -21.34 -6.52
CA PHE A 229 -0.62 -21.52 -5.44
C PHE A 229 0.70 -22.18 -5.88
N LYS A 230 0.61 -23.21 -6.75
CA LYS A 230 1.79 -23.89 -7.28
C LYS A 230 2.66 -22.95 -8.11
N GLU A 231 2.02 -22.12 -8.94
CA GLU A 231 2.68 -21.14 -9.77
C GLU A 231 3.33 -20.03 -8.94
N VAL A 232 2.61 -19.51 -7.92
CA VAL A 232 3.17 -18.55 -6.96
C VAL A 232 4.44 -19.06 -6.32
N ARG A 233 4.46 -20.32 -5.89
CA ARG A 233 5.67 -20.92 -5.29
C ARG A 233 6.88 -20.89 -6.22
N ILE A 234 6.67 -21.10 -7.52
CA ILE A 234 7.72 -21.05 -8.54
C ILE A 234 8.20 -19.59 -8.71
N LEU A 235 7.26 -18.64 -8.90
CA LEU A 235 7.57 -17.22 -9.12
C LEU A 235 8.29 -16.62 -7.90
N VAL A 236 7.75 -16.82 -6.72
CA VAL A 236 8.37 -16.29 -5.49
C VAL A 236 9.75 -16.91 -5.25
N LYS A 237 9.94 -18.19 -5.50
CA LYS A 237 11.26 -18.82 -5.40
C LYS A 237 12.23 -18.29 -6.46
N LYS A 238 11.78 -18.08 -7.70
CA LYS A 238 12.59 -17.54 -8.80
C LYS A 238 13.11 -16.14 -8.46
N TYR A 239 12.25 -15.25 -8.02
CA TYR A 239 12.56 -13.83 -7.89
C TYR A 239 13.00 -13.40 -6.49
N PHE A 240 12.53 -14.04 -5.42
CA PHE A 240 12.78 -13.59 -4.04
C PHE A 240 13.67 -14.52 -3.21
N SER A 241 14.12 -15.66 -3.72
CA SER A 241 15.01 -16.56 -2.96
C SER A 241 16.38 -15.95 -2.64
N LYS A 242 16.84 -15.01 -3.47
CA LYS A 242 18.13 -14.32 -3.29
C LYS A 242 18.04 -13.11 -2.36
N TRP A 243 16.86 -12.73 -1.90
CA TRP A 243 16.68 -11.64 -0.95
C TRP A 243 17.39 -11.98 0.36
N LYS A 244 18.39 -11.17 0.72
CA LYS A 244 19.30 -11.46 1.83
C LYS A 244 18.62 -11.22 3.17
N SER A 245 18.56 -12.26 4.01
CA SER A 245 18.14 -12.16 5.41
C SER A 245 19.26 -11.59 6.28
N SER A 246 18.90 -11.05 7.43
CA SER A 246 19.87 -10.70 8.45
C SER A 246 19.65 -11.56 9.70
N LYS A 247 20.75 -11.98 10.31
CA LYS A 247 20.73 -12.68 11.60
C LYS A 247 20.54 -11.72 12.79
N LYS A 248 20.68 -10.40 12.57
CA LYS A 248 20.61 -9.40 13.63
C LYS A 248 19.16 -8.95 13.75
N GLU A 249 18.53 -9.16 14.88
CA GLU A 249 17.23 -8.57 15.22
C GLU A 249 17.37 -7.04 15.24
N LEU A 250 16.33 -6.34 14.83
CA LEU A 250 16.23 -4.89 15.01
C LEU A 250 15.92 -4.67 16.49
N ALA A 251 16.90 -4.18 17.22
CA ALA A 251 16.73 -3.77 18.61
C ALA A 251 16.01 -2.43 18.67
#